data_6a641a0b5207d38dc6d180b6b2552f73
#
_entry.id   6a641a0b5207d38dc6d180b6b2552f73
#
_cell.length_a   1.000
_cell.length_b   1.000
_cell.length_c   1.000
_cell.angle_alpha   90.00
_cell.angle_beta   90.00
_cell.angle_gamma   90.00
#
_symmetry.space_group_name_H-M   'P 1'
#
loop_
_entity.id
_entity.type
_entity.pdbx_description
1 polymer ?
#
loop_
_entity_poly.entity_id
_entity_poly.type
_entity_poly.pdbx_seq_one_letter_code
_entity_poly.pdbx_strand_id
1 'polypeptide(L)'
;DVESRGLGDVYKRQVNTRNPRSTVGTSTEIYDYMRLLYARIGKTYSPVSGELVKKHQVDDVVHCALGFPDGTRFALLTNLVIPEGRDLKTHLQILQKEGFPRVEVNGRFQAIEDLLTDGELPEPNTVRLVIDRMSVSHETDTVSRLSDSVETAFFEGGGECIVLVYDGEEIREFSFSKRFEADGITFNEPSELMFNFNNPVGACPTCEGFGKVIGIDEDLVVPNKTLSVYDDAVMCWRGEKMSEWKNDLIRQADSLHFPIHRPYFKLTDREKDILWHGAGDFEGIDGFFAM
;
A
#
# COMPACT_ATOMS: atom_id res chain seq x y z
N ASP A 1 -42.54 41.82 8.12
CA ASP A 1 -43.21 40.53 7.79
C ASP A 1 -42.75 39.88 6.47
N VAL A 2 -42.08 40.59 5.60
CA VAL A 2 -41.55 40.02 4.32
C VAL A 2 -40.21 39.30 4.54
N GLU A 3 -39.38 39.75 5.47
CA GLU A 3 -38.09 39.11 5.79
C GLU A 3 -38.24 37.74 6.46
N SER A 4 -39.28 37.56 7.31
CA SER A 4 -39.52 36.27 7.97
C SER A 4 -40.01 35.16 7.01
N ARG A 5 -40.64 35.53 5.89
CA ARG A 5 -41.08 34.57 4.86
C ARG A 5 -39.91 34.04 4.03
N GLY A 6 -38.91 34.89 3.75
CA GLY A 6 -37.71 34.48 3.03
C GLY A 6 -36.86 33.44 3.78
N LEU A 7 -36.67 33.64 5.09
CA LEU A 7 -35.95 32.71 5.94
C LEU A 7 -36.65 31.36 6.13
N GLY A 8 -37.98 31.38 6.25
CA GLY A 8 -38.77 30.15 6.34
C GLY A 8 -38.77 29.31 5.06
N ASP A 9 -38.69 29.94 3.91
CA ASP A 9 -38.60 29.25 2.60
C ASP A 9 -37.21 28.64 2.36
N VAL A 10 -36.13 29.32 2.77
CA VAL A 10 -34.76 28.79 2.71
C VAL A 10 -34.64 27.58 3.63
N TYR A 11 -35.19 27.64 4.82
CA TYR A 11 -35.16 26.52 5.77
C TYR A 11 -35.94 25.30 5.26
N LYS A 12 -37.12 25.49 4.63
CA LYS A 12 -37.94 24.41 4.07
C LYS A 12 -37.30 23.74 2.86
N ARG A 13 -36.40 24.41 2.18
CA ARG A 13 -35.63 23.85 1.02
C ARG A 13 -34.39 23.07 1.45
N GLN A 14 -33.99 23.14 2.71
CA GLN A 14 -32.90 22.33 3.22
C GLN A 14 -33.37 20.89 3.39
N VAL A 15 -32.83 20.01 2.56
CA VAL A 15 -33.05 18.56 2.69
C VAL A 15 -32.30 18.08 3.92
N ASN A 16 -33.03 17.81 5.00
CA ASN A 16 -32.44 17.29 6.23
C ASN A 16 -32.29 15.78 6.09
N THR A 17 -31.19 15.34 5.46
CA THR A 17 -30.92 13.92 5.33
C THR A 17 -30.22 13.42 6.61
N ARG A 18 -30.81 12.44 7.27
CA ARG A 18 -30.22 11.75 8.42
C ARG A 18 -29.25 10.65 8.01
N ASN A 19 -29.12 10.39 6.71
CA ASN A 19 -28.23 9.38 6.20
C ASN A 19 -26.81 9.94 6.10
N PRO A 20 -25.82 9.45 6.88
CA PRO A 20 -24.44 9.95 6.87
C PRO A 20 -23.72 9.72 5.53
N ARG A 21 -24.25 8.83 4.69
CA ARG A 21 -23.70 8.55 3.35
C ARG A 21 -24.30 9.45 2.26
N SER A 22 -25.28 10.30 2.58
CA SER A 22 -25.88 11.23 1.61
C SER A 22 -25.03 12.50 1.50
N THR A 23 -24.51 12.76 0.31
CA THR A 23 -23.76 13.96 -0.05
C THR A 23 -24.43 14.67 -1.23
N VAL A 24 -24.04 15.92 -1.50
CA VAL A 24 -24.52 16.64 -2.70
C VAL A 24 -24.19 15.84 -3.96
N GLY A 25 -23.01 15.23 -4.03
CA GLY A 25 -22.62 14.38 -5.16
C GLY A 25 -23.52 13.20 -5.42
N THR A 26 -23.95 12.48 -4.36
CA THR A 26 -24.85 11.32 -4.49
C THR A 26 -26.29 11.74 -4.80
N SER A 27 -26.72 12.91 -4.32
CA SER A 27 -28.07 13.44 -4.57
C SER A 27 -28.24 14.03 -5.96
N THR A 28 -27.16 14.44 -6.61
CA THR A 28 -27.13 15.06 -7.94
C THR A 28 -26.62 14.14 -9.05
N GLU A 29 -26.35 12.88 -8.74
CA GLU A 29 -25.75 11.90 -9.67
C GLU A 29 -24.31 12.27 -10.15
N ILE A 30 -23.79 13.42 -9.76
CA ILE A 30 -22.42 13.85 -10.13
C ILE A 30 -21.40 12.80 -9.67
N TYR A 31 -21.63 12.19 -8.52
CA TYR A 31 -20.77 11.15 -7.97
C TYR A 31 -20.63 9.94 -8.91
N ASP A 32 -21.72 9.52 -9.55
CA ASP A 32 -21.72 8.38 -10.48
C ASP A 32 -20.91 8.67 -11.72
N TYR A 33 -21.00 9.88 -12.26
CA TYR A 33 -20.16 10.31 -13.39
C TYR A 33 -18.69 10.42 -12.98
N MET A 34 -18.39 10.96 -11.81
CA MET A 34 -17.01 11.12 -11.35
C MET A 34 -16.33 9.76 -11.12
N ARG A 35 -16.98 8.81 -10.48
CA ARG A 35 -16.40 7.47 -10.27
C ARG A 35 -16.12 6.75 -11.60
N LEU A 36 -17.03 6.88 -12.59
CA LEU A 36 -16.82 6.33 -13.92
C LEU A 36 -15.64 7.01 -14.62
N LEU A 37 -15.56 8.34 -14.53
CA LEU A 37 -14.47 9.13 -15.11
C LEU A 37 -13.11 8.69 -14.52
N TYR A 38 -12.99 8.63 -13.18
CA TYR A 38 -11.75 8.22 -12.52
C TYR A 38 -11.39 6.76 -12.79
N ALA A 39 -12.38 5.87 -12.91
CA ALA A 39 -12.14 4.48 -13.30
C ALA A 39 -11.58 4.34 -14.72
N ARG A 40 -11.94 5.25 -15.64
CA ARG A 40 -11.56 5.17 -17.06
C ARG A 40 -10.29 5.92 -17.42
N ILE A 41 -10.11 7.12 -16.86
CA ILE A 41 -8.98 7.99 -17.20
C ILE A 41 -8.14 8.44 -16.00
N GLY A 42 -8.50 8.00 -14.79
CA GLY A 42 -7.74 8.27 -13.58
C GLY A 42 -6.33 7.71 -13.68
N LYS A 43 -5.39 8.40 -13.03
CA LYS A 43 -3.99 8.00 -12.95
C LYS A 43 -3.67 7.68 -11.49
N THR A 44 -3.04 6.53 -11.27
CA THR A 44 -2.56 6.12 -9.95
C THR A 44 -1.12 6.56 -9.78
N TYR A 45 -0.82 7.19 -8.66
CA TYR A 45 0.54 7.60 -8.33
C TYR A 45 0.98 6.89 -7.05
N SER A 46 2.25 6.49 -7.00
CA SER A 46 2.82 5.91 -5.79
C SER A 46 2.84 6.95 -4.65
N PRO A 47 2.41 6.60 -3.44
CA PRO A 47 2.50 7.49 -2.29
C PRO A 47 3.94 7.67 -1.77
N VAL A 48 4.89 6.85 -2.23
CA VAL A 48 6.30 6.88 -1.80
C VAL A 48 7.11 7.78 -2.71
N SER A 49 7.17 7.46 -4.01
CA SER A 49 7.96 8.22 -5.00
C SER A 49 7.19 9.34 -5.70
N GLY A 50 5.86 9.27 -5.71
CA GLY A 50 5.02 10.14 -6.54
C GLY A 50 5.04 9.80 -8.02
N GLU A 51 5.66 8.69 -8.41
CA GLU A 51 5.70 8.24 -9.79
C GLU A 51 4.37 7.64 -10.26
N LEU A 52 4.14 7.73 -11.56
CA LEU A 52 2.94 7.17 -12.19
C LEU A 52 3.02 5.65 -12.21
N VAL A 53 2.08 5.00 -11.53
CA VAL A 53 1.90 3.55 -11.57
C VAL A 53 1.20 3.16 -12.86
N LYS A 54 1.83 2.34 -13.68
CA LYS A 54 1.26 1.81 -14.91
C LYS A 54 1.73 0.37 -15.16
N LYS A 55 0.91 -0.37 -15.89
CA LYS A 55 1.35 -1.64 -16.48
C LYS A 55 2.10 -1.33 -17.77
N HIS A 56 3.30 -1.83 -17.86
CA HIS A 56 4.05 -1.72 -19.10
C HIS A 56 3.62 -2.81 -20.09
N GLN A 57 3.57 -2.43 -21.35
CA GLN A 57 3.34 -3.32 -22.47
C GLN A 57 4.67 -3.57 -23.21
N VAL A 58 4.67 -4.54 -24.11
CA VAL A 58 5.83 -4.83 -24.98
C VAL A 58 6.26 -3.58 -25.73
N ASP A 59 5.30 -2.82 -26.24
CA ASP A 59 5.54 -1.57 -26.97
C ASP A 59 6.26 -0.50 -26.14
N ASP A 60 6.02 -0.41 -24.82
CA ASP A 60 6.71 0.54 -23.96
C ASP A 60 8.20 0.23 -23.89
N VAL A 61 8.56 -1.06 -23.79
CA VAL A 61 9.95 -1.53 -23.75
C VAL A 61 10.64 -1.32 -25.09
N VAL A 62 9.95 -1.68 -26.17
CA VAL A 62 10.43 -1.50 -27.54
C VAL A 62 10.69 -0.02 -27.83
N HIS A 63 9.75 0.87 -27.50
CA HIS A 63 9.92 2.31 -27.68
C HIS A 63 11.10 2.86 -26.85
N CYS A 64 11.27 2.38 -25.61
CA CYS A 64 12.41 2.78 -24.79
C CYS A 64 13.73 2.38 -25.42
N ALA A 65 13.86 1.12 -25.84
CA ALA A 65 15.09 0.61 -26.46
C ALA A 65 15.42 1.30 -27.78
N LEU A 66 14.40 1.52 -28.63
CA LEU A 66 14.55 2.21 -29.93
C LEU A 66 14.68 3.73 -29.82
N GLY A 67 14.44 4.31 -28.64
CA GLY A 67 14.62 5.75 -28.39
C GLY A 67 16.08 6.22 -28.37
N PHE A 68 17.04 5.29 -28.42
CA PHE A 68 18.47 5.57 -28.47
C PHE A 68 19.00 5.60 -29.91
N PRO A 69 20.15 6.24 -30.17
CA PRO A 69 20.74 6.30 -31.50
C PRO A 69 21.03 4.90 -32.09
N ASP A 70 20.89 4.79 -33.42
CA ASP A 70 21.24 3.55 -34.12
C ASP A 70 22.65 3.07 -33.80
N GLY A 71 22.78 1.77 -33.59
CA GLY A 71 24.03 1.13 -33.20
C GLY A 71 24.32 1.12 -31.69
N THR A 72 23.53 1.84 -30.89
CA THR A 72 23.65 1.77 -29.41
C THR A 72 23.39 0.34 -28.95
N ARG A 73 24.29 -0.20 -28.14
CA ARG A 73 24.13 -1.57 -27.61
C ARG A 73 23.24 -1.58 -26.40
N PHE A 74 22.41 -2.61 -26.31
CA PHE A 74 21.60 -2.86 -25.12
C PHE A 74 21.47 -4.36 -24.84
N ALA A 75 21.08 -4.67 -23.60
CA ALA A 75 20.77 -6.03 -23.18
C ALA A 75 19.39 -6.06 -22.54
N LEU A 76 18.62 -7.09 -22.84
CA LEU A 76 17.37 -7.42 -22.19
C LEU A 76 17.63 -8.45 -21.10
N LEU A 77 17.24 -8.12 -19.87
CA LEU A 77 17.40 -8.99 -18.71
C LEU A 77 16.08 -9.12 -17.97
N THR A 78 16.04 -10.09 -17.08
CA THR A 78 14.97 -10.21 -16.10
C THR A 78 15.49 -10.80 -14.80
N ASN A 79 14.83 -10.51 -13.69
CA ASN A 79 15.13 -11.14 -12.42
C ASN A 79 14.79 -12.64 -12.48
N LEU A 80 15.61 -13.47 -11.79
CA LEU A 80 15.30 -14.90 -11.73
C LEU A 80 14.10 -15.15 -10.83
N VAL A 81 13.09 -15.83 -11.37
CA VAL A 81 11.94 -16.32 -10.62
C VAL A 81 12.12 -17.79 -10.33
N ILE A 82 12.66 -18.12 -9.17
CA ILE A 82 12.90 -19.51 -8.75
C ILE A 82 11.65 -20.05 -8.06
N PRO A 83 11.02 -21.11 -8.57
CA PRO A 83 9.87 -21.76 -7.93
C PRO A 83 10.20 -22.30 -6.53
N GLU A 84 9.22 -22.29 -5.64
CA GLU A 84 9.39 -22.84 -4.29
C GLU A 84 9.91 -24.29 -4.31
N GLY A 85 10.90 -24.56 -3.47
CA GLY A 85 11.52 -25.89 -3.37
C GLY A 85 12.57 -26.22 -4.43
N ARG A 86 12.90 -25.28 -5.33
CA ARG A 86 13.97 -25.46 -6.32
C ARG A 86 15.21 -24.67 -5.90
N ASP A 87 16.38 -25.29 -5.96
CA ASP A 87 17.66 -24.63 -5.76
C ASP A 87 18.14 -23.90 -7.03
N LEU A 88 18.99 -22.87 -6.84
CA LEU A 88 19.52 -22.05 -7.92
C LEU A 88 20.26 -22.88 -8.97
N LYS A 89 21.04 -23.90 -8.55
CA LYS A 89 21.81 -24.75 -9.44
C LYS A 89 20.91 -25.51 -10.42
N THR A 90 19.90 -26.16 -9.90
CA THR A 90 18.91 -26.91 -10.72
C THR A 90 18.16 -25.96 -11.65
N HIS A 91 17.81 -24.76 -11.17
CA HIS A 91 17.12 -23.78 -12.00
C HIS A 91 18.00 -23.30 -13.16
N LEU A 92 19.26 -22.96 -12.92
CA LEU A 92 20.22 -22.57 -13.97
C LEU A 92 20.43 -23.68 -15.00
N GLN A 93 20.47 -24.96 -14.57
CA GLN A 93 20.55 -26.09 -15.49
C GLN A 93 19.32 -26.23 -16.41
N ILE A 94 18.15 -25.88 -15.91
CA ILE A 94 16.92 -25.87 -16.71
C ILE A 94 16.98 -24.75 -17.73
N LEU A 95 17.28 -23.53 -17.31
CA LEU A 95 17.42 -22.38 -18.19
C LEU A 95 18.45 -22.61 -19.31
N GLN A 96 19.56 -23.25 -18.97
CA GLN A 96 20.57 -23.62 -19.97
C GLN A 96 20.00 -24.58 -21.04
N LYS A 97 19.19 -25.55 -20.62
CA LYS A 97 18.51 -26.50 -21.55
C LYS A 97 17.41 -25.81 -22.38
N GLU A 98 16.79 -24.79 -21.87
CA GLU A 98 15.80 -23.95 -22.56
C GLU A 98 16.44 -23.00 -23.56
N GLY A 99 17.77 -22.89 -23.57
CA GLY A 99 18.52 -22.11 -24.56
C GLY A 99 19.05 -20.76 -24.05
N PHE A 100 18.99 -20.52 -22.75
CA PHE A 100 19.58 -19.32 -22.15
C PHE A 100 21.03 -19.59 -21.71
N PRO A 101 22.03 -19.06 -22.42
CA PRO A 101 23.42 -19.41 -22.14
C PRO A 101 24.07 -18.53 -21.05
N ARG A 102 23.46 -17.42 -20.67
CA ARG A 102 24.11 -16.39 -19.88
C ARG A 102 23.21 -15.79 -18.81
N VAL A 103 23.86 -15.37 -17.74
CA VAL A 103 23.30 -14.54 -16.68
C VAL A 103 24.17 -13.30 -16.45
N GLU A 104 23.60 -12.34 -15.80
CA GLU A 104 24.33 -11.18 -15.27
C GLU A 104 24.37 -11.32 -13.75
N VAL A 105 25.57 -11.14 -13.17
CA VAL A 105 25.82 -11.18 -11.73
C VAL A 105 26.64 -9.96 -11.34
N ASN A 106 26.09 -9.10 -10.50
CA ASN A 106 26.76 -7.88 -10.02
C ASN A 106 27.37 -7.02 -11.14
N GLY A 107 26.63 -6.79 -12.22
CA GLY A 107 27.06 -5.98 -13.36
C GLY A 107 27.96 -6.71 -14.39
N ARG A 108 28.19 -8.01 -14.22
CA ARG A 108 29.06 -8.81 -15.12
C ARG A 108 28.29 -9.93 -15.79
N PHE A 109 28.42 -10.04 -17.10
CA PHE A 109 27.87 -11.16 -17.85
C PHE A 109 28.77 -12.39 -17.72
N GLN A 110 28.14 -13.53 -17.35
CA GLN A 110 28.83 -14.82 -17.16
C GLN A 110 28.05 -15.90 -17.89
N ALA A 111 28.76 -16.92 -18.37
CA ALA A 111 28.09 -18.10 -18.90
C ALA A 111 27.53 -18.95 -17.75
N ILE A 112 26.33 -19.49 -17.93
CA ILE A 112 25.72 -20.41 -16.94
C ILE A 112 26.61 -21.63 -16.73
N GLU A 113 27.26 -22.12 -17.79
CA GLU A 113 28.18 -23.26 -17.73
C GLU A 113 29.37 -23.02 -16.80
N ASP A 114 29.95 -21.82 -16.86
CA ASP A 114 31.09 -21.43 -15.99
C ASP A 114 30.63 -21.41 -14.52
N LEU A 115 29.48 -20.80 -14.21
CA LEU A 115 28.93 -20.77 -12.87
C LEU A 115 28.61 -22.15 -12.29
N LEU A 116 28.16 -23.07 -13.13
CA LEU A 116 27.87 -24.44 -12.72
C LEU A 116 29.12 -25.26 -12.45
N THR A 117 30.26 -24.89 -13.08
CA THR A 117 31.56 -25.58 -12.98
C THR A 117 32.40 -25.05 -11.81
N ASP A 118 32.40 -23.75 -11.55
CA ASP A 118 33.22 -23.09 -10.53
C ASP A 118 32.82 -23.39 -9.07
N GLY A 119 31.62 -23.95 -8.86
CA GLY A 119 31.16 -24.50 -7.57
C GLY A 119 30.68 -23.47 -6.54
N GLU A 120 30.99 -22.20 -6.67
CA GLU A 120 30.45 -21.12 -5.84
C GLU A 120 29.33 -20.40 -6.60
N LEU A 121 28.10 -20.65 -6.18
CA LEU A 121 26.94 -19.98 -6.75
C LEU A 121 26.68 -18.64 -6.03
N PRO A 122 26.35 -17.58 -6.77
CA PRO A 122 25.98 -16.31 -6.19
C PRO A 122 24.62 -16.42 -5.46
N GLU A 123 24.31 -15.39 -4.66
CA GLU A 123 22.98 -15.30 -4.07
C GLU A 123 21.90 -15.15 -5.17
N PRO A 124 20.79 -15.87 -5.09
CA PRO A 124 19.74 -15.86 -6.13
C PRO A 124 19.28 -14.46 -6.53
N ASN A 125 19.15 -13.57 -5.54
CA ASN A 125 18.67 -12.20 -5.75
C ASN A 125 19.67 -11.28 -6.49
N THR A 126 20.91 -11.73 -6.65
CA THR A 126 21.95 -10.98 -7.37
C THR A 126 22.13 -11.42 -8.82
N VAL A 127 21.36 -12.44 -9.23
CA VAL A 127 21.45 -13.05 -10.56
C VAL A 127 20.28 -12.60 -11.41
N ARG A 128 20.60 -12.07 -12.59
CA ARG A 128 19.60 -11.71 -13.62
C ARG A 128 19.82 -12.57 -14.86
N LEU A 129 18.72 -13.07 -15.41
CA LEU A 129 18.75 -13.85 -16.65
C LEU A 129 18.95 -12.89 -17.84
N VAL A 130 19.88 -13.20 -18.71
CA VAL A 130 20.09 -12.47 -19.97
C VAL A 130 19.27 -13.12 -21.07
N ILE A 131 18.25 -12.39 -21.52
CA ILE A 131 17.34 -12.87 -22.57
C ILE A 131 17.96 -12.64 -23.94
N ASP A 132 18.37 -11.41 -24.23
CA ASP A 132 18.99 -11.07 -25.51
C ASP A 132 19.95 -9.89 -25.37
N ARG A 133 20.85 -9.76 -26.36
CA ARG A 133 21.81 -8.64 -26.49
C ARG A 133 21.76 -8.15 -27.92
N MET A 134 21.40 -6.90 -28.09
CA MET A 134 21.13 -6.31 -29.39
C MET A 134 21.79 -4.95 -29.55
N SER A 135 21.74 -4.43 -30.75
CA SER A 135 22.01 -3.03 -31.03
C SER A 135 20.75 -2.39 -31.61
N VAL A 136 20.55 -1.11 -31.31
CA VAL A 136 19.43 -0.35 -31.83
C VAL A 136 19.44 -0.33 -33.35
N SER A 137 18.37 -0.77 -33.98
CA SER A 137 18.11 -0.66 -35.40
C SER A 137 16.60 -0.63 -35.63
N HIS A 138 16.17 0.20 -36.57
CA HIS A 138 14.75 0.38 -36.92
C HIS A 138 14.33 -0.54 -38.08
N GLU A 139 15.16 -1.53 -38.44
CA GLU A 139 14.80 -2.55 -39.41
C GLU A 139 13.68 -3.45 -38.85
N THR A 140 12.74 -3.81 -39.70
CA THR A 140 11.54 -4.60 -39.32
C THR A 140 11.91 -5.90 -38.61
N ASP A 141 12.93 -6.61 -39.09
CA ASP A 141 13.36 -7.87 -38.51
C ASP A 141 13.94 -7.68 -37.10
N THR A 142 14.69 -6.60 -36.88
CA THR A 142 15.25 -6.27 -35.57
C THR A 142 14.14 -5.89 -34.60
N VAL A 143 13.17 -5.11 -35.01
CA VAL A 143 12.01 -4.71 -34.20
C VAL A 143 11.17 -5.93 -33.82
N SER A 144 10.91 -6.84 -34.77
CA SER A 144 10.18 -8.10 -34.51
C SER A 144 10.92 -8.96 -33.48
N ARG A 145 12.23 -9.18 -33.68
CA ARG A 145 13.06 -9.93 -32.74
C ARG A 145 13.08 -9.27 -31.35
N LEU A 146 13.16 -7.95 -31.30
CA LEU A 146 13.12 -7.21 -30.02
C LEU A 146 11.79 -7.45 -29.30
N SER A 147 10.66 -7.40 -30.01
CA SER A 147 9.34 -7.67 -29.43
C SER A 147 9.24 -9.08 -28.87
N ASP A 148 9.68 -10.09 -29.60
CA ASP A 148 9.69 -11.49 -29.17
C ASP A 148 10.59 -11.70 -27.94
N SER A 149 11.75 -11.04 -27.91
CA SER A 149 12.68 -11.10 -26.78
C SER A 149 12.11 -10.40 -25.54
N VAL A 150 11.37 -9.30 -25.69
CA VAL A 150 10.66 -8.62 -24.59
C VAL A 150 9.52 -9.49 -24.04
N GLU A 151 8.75 -10.16 -24.91
CA GLU A 151 7.73 -11.10 -24.45
C GLU A 151 8.36 -12.25 -23.62
N THR A 152 9.47 -12.79 -24.10
CA THR A 152 10.25 -13.81 -23.38
C THR A 152 10.75 -13.30 -22.04
N ALA A 153 11.27 -12.06 -21.97
CA ALA A 153 11.73 -11.44 -20.73
C ALA A 153 10.59 -11.32 -19.70
N PHE A 154 9.42 -10.84 -20.13
CA PHE A 154 8.25 -10.77 -19.26
C PHE A 154 7.75 -12.13 -18.81
N PHE A 155 7.84 -13.16 -19.67
CA PHE A 155 7.43 -14.51 -19.32
C PHE A 155 8.35 -15.13 -18.26
N GLU A 156 9.66 -15.12 -18.50
CA GLU A 156 10.66 -15.72 -17.60
C GLU A 156 10.78 -14.92 -16.27
N GLY A 157 10.61 -13.61 -16.33
CA GLY A 157 10.71 -12.71 -15.17
C GLY A 157 9.41 -12.55 -14.38
N GLY A 158 8.37 -13.35 -14.66
CA GLY A 158 7.08 -13.24 -13.96
C GLY A 158 6.41 -11.88 -14.11
N GLY A 159 6.62 -11.22 -15.25
CA GLY A 159 6.07 -9.93 -15.61
C GLY A 159 7.07 -8.77 -15.53
N GLU A 160 8.34 -9.03 -15.23
CA GLU A 160 9.40 -8.02 -15.16
C GLU A 160 10.33 -8.10 -16.36
N CYS A 161 10.82 -6.96 -16.83
CA CYS A 161 11.82 -6.83 -17.88
C CYS A 161 12.74 -5.66 -17.57
N ILE A 162 14.03 -5.83 -17.78
CA ILE A 162 15.07 -4.82 -17.54
C ILE A 162 15.80 -4.59 -18.84
N VAL A 163 15.97 -3.32 -19.22
CA VAL A 163 16.76 -2.89 -20.38
C VAL A 163 18.03 -2.20 -19.87
N LEU A 164 19.19 -2.78 -20.13
CA LEU A 164 20.49 -2.14 -19.90
C LEU A 164 20.99 -1.53 -21.20
N VAL A 165 21.10 -0.22 -21.25
CA VAL A 165 21.59 0.50 -22.43
C VAL A 165 23.02 0.98 -22.16
N TYR A 166 23.91 0.70 -23.12
CA TYR A 166 25.32 1.10 -23.08
C TYR A 166 25.51 2.35 -23.94
N ASP A 167 25.38 3.54 -23.31
CA ASP A 167 25.48 4.82 -23.96
C ASP A 167 26.88 5.43 -23.69
N GLY A 168 27.85 5.06 -24.53
CA GLY A 168 29.24 5.41 -24.33
C GLY A 168 29.87 4.70 -23.11
N GLU A 169 30.27 5.48 -22.10
CA GLU A 169 30.81 4.95 -20.83
C GLU A 169 29.73 4.77 -19.76
N GLU A 170 28.51 5.29 -19.99
CA GLU A 170 27.39 5.18 -19.05
C GLU A 170 26.56 3.93 -19.35
N ILE A 171 26.15 3.26 -18.28
CA ILE A 171 25.14 2.20 -18.33
C ILE A 171 23.85 2.75 -17.72
N ARG A 172 22.80 2.76 -18.53
CA ARG A 172 21.47 3.19 -18.07
C ARG A 172 20.58 1.97 -17.93
N GLU A 173 19.93 1.85 -16.79
CA GLU A 173 18.99 0.77 -16.49
C GLU A 173 17.57 1.30 -16.50
N PHE A 174 16.69 0.58 -17.21
CA PHE A 174 15.27 0.85 -17.27
C PHE A 174 14.50 -0.41 -16.88
N SER A 175 13.66 -0.31 -15.86
CA SER A 175 12.85 -1.41 -15.37
C SER A 175 11.41 -1.27 -15.83
N PHE A 176 10.82 -2.38 -16.25
CA PHE A 176 9.45 -2.47 -16.74
C PHE A 176 8.72 -3.62 -16.03
N SER A 177 7.46 -3.41 -15.68
CA SER A 177 6.63 -4.44 -15.06
C SER A 177 5.24 -4.49 -15.72
N LYS A 178 4.75 -5.70 -15.99
CA LYS A 178 3.36 -5.95 -16.38
C LYS A 178 2.40 -5.88 -15.20
N ARG A 179 2.94 -5.84 -13.97
CA ARG A 179 2.16 -5.70 -12.75
C ARG A 179 1.83 -4.23 -12.52
N PHE A 180 0.69 -3.99 -11.90
CA PHE A 180 0.31 -2.64 -11.48
C PHE A 180 0.94 -2.34 -10.13
N GLU A 181 2.24 -2.04 -10.15
CA GLU A 181 3.07 -1.86 -8.95
C GLU A 181 4.08 -0.72 -9.10
N ALA A 182 4.46 -0.13 -7.99
CA ALA A 182 5.56 0.82 -7.88
C ALA A 182 6.10 0.81 -6.44
N ASP A 183 7.41 1.05 -6.27
CA ASP A 183 8.08 1.11 -4.95
C ASP A 183 7.84 -0.13 -4.07
N GLY A 184 7.69 -1.32 -4.68
CA GLY A 184 7.41 -2.56 -3.98
C GLY A 184 5.97 -2.71 -3.47
N ILE A 185 5.07 -1.79 -3.85
CA ILE A 185 3.65 -1.82 -3.49
C ILE A 185 2.84 -2.23 -4.72
N THR A 186 2.05 -3.30 -4.57
CA THR A 186 1.08 -3.71 -5.59
C THR A 186 -0.21 -2.93 -5.40
N PHE A 187 -0.68 -2.29 -6.45
CA PHE A 187 -1.90 -1.48 -6.46
C PHE A 187 -3.04 -2.24 -7.14
N ASN A 188 -4.26 -1.96 -6.72
CA ASN A 188 -5.43 -2.42 -7.45
C ASN A 188 -5.65 -1.55 -8.70
N GLU A 189 -6.02 -2.20 -9.80
CA GLU A 189 -6.39 -1.45 -11.01
C GLU A 189 -7.64 -0.60 -10.76
N PRO A 190 -7.65 0.66 -11.23
CA PRO A 190 -8.81 1.53 -11.08
C PRO A 190 -10.08 0.89 -11.64
N SER A 191 -11.10 0.80 -10.81
CA SER A 191 -12.42 0.29 -11.20
C SER A 191 -13.52 1.15 -10.60
N GLU A 192 -14.73 1.10 -11.16
CA GLU A 192 -15.86 1.86 -10.64
C GLU A 192 -16.19 1.48 -9.18
N LEU A 193 -15.94 0.23 -8.80
CA LEU A 193 -16.18 -0.27 -7.44
C LEU A 193 -15.19 0.31 -6.43
N MET A 194 -13.94 0.54 -6.86
CA MET A 194 -12.89 1.14 -6.03
C MET A 194 -13.20 2.59 -5.64
N PHE A 195 -13.89 3.32 -6.51
CA PHE A 195 -14.31 4.70 -6.25
C PHE A 195 -15.70 4.79 -5.60
N ASN A 196 -16.27 3.67 -5.14
CA ASN A 196 -17.57 3.62 -4.49
C ASN A 196 -17.44 3.36 -2.99
N PHE A 197 -17.60 4.40 -2.17
CA PHE A 197 -17.53 4.29 -0.72
C PHE A 197 -18.66 3.47 -0.08
N ASN A 198 -19.72 3.13 -0.84
CA ASN A 198 -20.78 2.21 -0.43
C ASN A 198 -20.47 0.74 -0.79
N ASN A 199 -19.34 0.47 -1.41
CA ASN A 199 -18.90 -0.87 -1.78
C ASN A 199 -17.69 -1.27 -0.91
N PRO A 200 -17.59 -2.50 -0.43
CA PRO A 200 -16.44 -2.96 0.39
C PRO A 200 -15.07 -2.72 -0.23
N VAL A 201 -14.96 -2.74 -1.57
CA VAL A 201 -13.71 -2.50 -2.29
C VAL A 201 -13.24 -1.05 -2.19
N GLY A 202 -14.19 -0.09 -2.19
CA GLY A 202 -13.89 1.35 -2.17
C GLY A 202 -14.15 2.03 -0.83
N ALA A 203 -14.73 1.32 0.13
CA ALA A 203 -15.00 1.85 1.46
C ALA A 203 -13.72 1.94 2.30
N CYS A 204 -13.64 2.92 3.16
CA CYS A 204 -12.59 3.00 4.16
C CYS A 204 -12.66 1.76 5.07
N PRO A 205 -11.58 0.99 5.25
CA PRO A 205 -11.59 -0.22 6.07
C PRO A 205 -11.92 0.04 7.55
N THR A 206 -11.67 1.27 8.04
CA THR A 206 -11.91 1.64 9.44
C THR A 206 -13.36 2.03 9.70
N CYS A 207 -14.00 2.80 8.81
CA CYS A 207 -15.36 3.31 9.02
C CYS A 207 -16.38 2.75 8.03
N GLU A 208 -15.99 1.84 7.14
CA GLU A 208 -16.83 1.18 6.14
C GLU A 208 -17.71 2.16 5.30
N GLY A 209 -17.18 3.36 5.08
CA GLY A 209 -17.86 4.43 4.34
C GLY A 209 -18.84 5.29 5.17
N PHE A 210 -18.95 5.07 6.48
CA PHE A 210 -19.83 5.87 7.35
C PHE A 210 -19.22 7.23 7.76
N GLY A 211 -17.90 7.41 7.60
CA GLY A 211 -17.20 8.62 8.02
C GLY A 211 -17.10 8.81 9.55
N LYS A 212 -17.59 7.83 10.30
CA LYS A 212 -17.54 7.78 11.77
C LYS A 212 -17.26 6.35 12.18
N VAL A 213 -16.49 6.19 13.23
CA VAL A 213 -16.20 4.91 13.87
C VAL A 213 -17.02 4.84 15.16
N ILE A 214 -17.68 3.71 15.38
CA ILE A 214 -18.32 3.45 16.68
C ILE A 214 -17.19 3.06 17.63
N GLY A 215 -17.06 3.80 18.69
CA GLY A 215 -16.03 3.59 19.70
C GLY A 215 -16.38 4.27 21.00
N ILE A 216 -15.52 4.14 21.99
CA ILE A 216 -15.67 4.78 23.29
C ILE A 216 -15.25 6.24 23.15
N ASP A 217 -16.14 7.19 23.45
CA ASP A 217 -15.85 8.63 23.40
C ASP A 217 -15.20 9.07 24.70
N GLU A 218 -13.93 9.51 24.62
CA GLU A 218 -13.15 10.00 25.78
C GLU A 218 -13.86 11.13 26.51
N ASP A 219 -14.51 12.05 25.79
CA ASP A 219 -15.15 13.22 26.41
C ASP A 219 -16.46 12.85 27.13
N LEU A 220 -17.09 11.71 26.75
CA LEU A 220 -18.24 11.17 27.49
C LEU A 220 -17.79 10.34 28.70
N VAL A 221 -16.68 9.62 28.58
CA VAL A 221 -16.14 8.80 29.69
C VAL A 221 -15.47 9.69 30.75
N VAL A 222 -14.74 10.71 30.33
CA VAL A 222 -14.05 11.66 31.23
C VAL A 222 -14.47 13.10 30.87
N PRO A 223 -15.71 13.49 31.19
CA PRO A 223 -16.26 14.81 30.81
C PRO A 223 -15.58 15.96 31.55
N ASN A 224 -15.05 15.72 32.73
CA ASN A 224 -14.32 16.72 33.50
C ASN A 224 -12.85 16.29 33.71
N LYS A 225 -11.99 16.69 32.78
CA LYS A 225 -10.56 16.35 32.79
C LYS A 225 -9.77 17.00 33.96
N THR A 226 -10.39 17.93 34.73
CA THR A 226 -9.74 18.50 35.91
C THR A 226 -9.83 17.61 37.15
N LEU A 227 -10.70 16.61 37.14
CA LEU A 227 -10.78 15.63 38.22
C LEU A 227 -9.69 14.54 38.06
N SER A 228 -9.32 13.95 39.18
CA SER A 228 -8.49 12.76 39.22
C SER A 228 -9.38 11.49 39.13
N VAL A 229 -8.77 10.32 38.89
CA VAL A 229 -9.51 9.05 38.95
C VAL A 229 -10.09 8.82 40.34
N TYR A 230 -9.35 9.20 41.38
CA TYR A 230 -9.82 9.14 42.76
C TYR A 230 -11.08 9.98 42.98
N ASP A 231 -11.14 11.19 42.35
CA ASP A 231 -12.25 12.15 42.46
C ASP A 231 -13.36 11.89 41.41
N ASP A 232 -13.49 10.65 40.95
CA ASP A 232 -14.51 10.21 39.99
C ASP A 232 -14.45 10.89 38.61
N ALA A 233 -13.26 11.08 38.06
CA ALA A 233 -13.10 11.57 36.69
C ALA A 233 -13.78 10.63 35.68
N VAL A 234 -13.68 9.31 35.88
CA VAL A 234 -14.25 8.29 34.98
C VAL A 234 -15.73 8.09 35.30
N MET A 235 -16.61 8.61 34.40
CA MET A 235 -18.04 8.65 34.62
C MET A 235 -18.67 7.27 34.68
N CYS A 236 -18.24 6.33 33.85
CA CYS A 236 -18.80 4.99 33.78
C CYS A 236 -18.54 4.13 35.03
N TRP A 237 -17.56 4.49 35.85
CA TRP A 237 -17.25 3.80 37.12
C TRP A 237 -18.02 4.33 38.34
N ARG A 238 -18.90 5.32 38.14
CA ARG A 238 -19.72 5.83 39.20
C ARG A 238 -20.87 4.88 39.54
N GLY A 239 -21.21 4.78 40.79
CA GLY A 239 -22.28 3.87 41.31
C GLY A 239 -21.73 2.66 42.06
N GLU A 240 -22.57 2.07 42.90
CA GLU A 240 -22.14 1.04 43.86
C GLU A 240 -21.44 -0.15 43.24
N LYS A 241 -21.99 -0.70 42.15
CA LYS A 241 -21.43 -1.88 41.46
C LYS A 241 -20.20 -1.51 40.60
N MET A 242 -20.29 -0.38 39.88
CA MET A 242 -19.26 0.00 38.91
C MET A 242 -18.03 0.62 39.57
N SER A 243 -18.15 1.08 40.83
CA SER A 243 -17.01 1.60 41.60
C SER A 243 -15.96 0.52 41.92
N GLU A 244 -16.27 -0.75 41.76
CA GLU A 244 -15.30 -1.82 41.91
C GLU A 244 -14.15 -1.70 40.92
N TRP A 245 -14.38 -1.23 39.71
CA TRP A 245 -13.35 -0.96 38.70
C TRP A 245 -12.38 0.13 39.14
N LYS A 246 -12.91 1.21 39.71
CA LYS A 246 -12.07 2.26 40.31
C LYS A 246 -11.26 1.73 41.49
N ASN A 247 -11.90 0.95 42.35
CA ASN A 247 -11.24 0.38 43.54
C ASN A 247 -10.16 -0.64 43.15
N ASP A 248 -10.35 -1.34 42.04
CA ASP A 248 -9.34 -2.24 41.50
C ASP A 248 -8.09 -1.51 41.05
N LEU A 249 -8.26 -0.42 40.27
CA LEU A 249 -7.14 0.46 39.91
C LEU A 249 -6.46 1.05 41.15
N ILE A 250 -7.22 1.48 42.16
CA ILE A 250 -6.66 2.03 43.39
C ILE A 250 -5.80 0.99 44.12
N ARG A 251 -6.23 -0.26 44.19
CA ARG A 251 -5.45 -1.37 44.81
C ARG A 251 -4.14 -1.64 44.10
N GLN A 252 -4.15 -1.51 42.78
CA GLN A 252 -3.00 -1.80 41.92
C GLN A 252 -2.13 -0.59 41.61
N ALA A 253 -2.55 0.64 42.02
CA ALA A 253 -1.91 1.91 41.63
C ALA A 253 -0.41 1.95 41.96
N ASP A 254 0.00 1.46 43.09
CA ASP A 254 1.41 1.45 43.51
C ASP A 254 2.25 0.53 42.61
N SER A 255 1.74 -0.67 42.30
CA SER A 255 2.42 -1.64 41.43
C SER A 255 2.50 -1.14 39.96
N LEU A 256 1.48 -0.45 39.50
CA LEU A 256 1.40 0.12 38.15
C LEU A 256 2.10 1.48 38.05
N HIS A 257 2.56 2.05 39.17
CA HIS A 257 3.09 3.42 39.27
C HIS A 257 2.10 4.47 38.72
N PHE A 258 0.81 4.26 38.98
CA PHE A 258 -0.27 5.11 38.49
C PHE A 258 -0.66 6.18 39.53
N PRO A 259 -0.63 7.48 39.16
CA PRO A 259 -0.90 8.58 40.10
C PRO A 259 -2.41 8.87 40.23
N ILE A 260 -3.12 8.11 41.05
CA ILE A 260 -4.59 8.15 41.20
C ILE A 260 -5.16 9.53 41.56
N HIS A 261 -4.39 10.39 42.23
CA HIS A 261 -4.81 11.74 42.67
C HIS A 261 -4.44 12.85 41.66
N ARG A 262 -3.76 12.50 40.55
CA ARG A 262 -3.38 13.46 39.53
C ARG A 262 -4.58 13.76 38.64
N PRO A 263 -4.90 15.04 38.34
CA PRO A 263 -5.94 15.40 37.37
C PRO A 263 -5.70 14.73 36.00
N TYR A 264 -6.76 14.28 35.35
CA TYR A 264 -6.70 13.54 34.08
C TYR A 264 -5.90 14.28 33.00
N PHE A 265 -6.09 15.60 32.85
CA PHE A 265 -5.35 16.39 31.85
C PHE A 265 -3.83 16.47 32.10
N LYS A 266 -3.35 16.11 33.30
CA LYS A 266 -1.93 16.06 33.65
C LYS A 266 -1.33 14.65 33.58
N LEU A 267 -2.12 13.65 33.24
CA LEU A 267 -1.62 12.31 33.02
C LEU A 267 -0.74 12.26 31.77
N THR A 268 0.35 11.55 31.86
CA THR A 268 1.22 11.26 30.69
C THR A 268 0.53 10.26 29.77
N ASP A 269 0.99 10.16 28.52
CA ASP A 269 0.44 9.20 27.55
C ASP A 269 0.50 7.75 28.07
N ARG A 270 1.59 7.36 28.73
CA ARG A 270 1.72 6.05 29.37
C ARG A 270 0.68 5.84 30.49
N GLU A 271 0.44 6.83 31.31
CA GLU A 271 -0.55 6.75 32.39
C GLU A 271 -1.97 6.67 31.83
N LYS A 272 -2.24 7.41 30.76
CA LYS A 272 -3.52 7.27 30.03
C LYS A 272 -3.66 5.90 29.41
N ASP A 273 -2.60 5.36 28.80
CA ASP A 273 -2.60 4.03 28.21
C ASP A 273 -2.95 2.95 29.25
N ILE A 274 -2.37 3.03 30.44
CA ILE A 274 -2.72 2.15 31.55
C ILE A 274 -4.20 2.31 31.94
N LEU A 275 -4.71 3.53 32.03
CA LEU A 275 -6.10 3.79 32.40
C LEU A 275 -7.09 3.25 31.36
N TRP A 276 -6.77 3.39 30.07
CA TRP A 276 -7.64 3.00 28.98
C TRP A 276 -7.53 1.53 28.63
N HIS A 277 -6.33 1.02 28.40
CA HIS A 277 -6.09 -0.33 27.89
C HIS A 277 -5.71 -1.34 28.98
N GLY A 278 -5.48 -0.85 30.20
CA GLY A 278 -5.11 -1.69 31.34
C GLY A 278 -3.61 -2.01 31.39
N ALA A 279 -3.21 -2.65 32.47
CA ALA A 279 -1.87 -3.22 32.65
C ALA A 279 -1.89 -4.25 33.77
N GLY A 280 -1.13 -5.33 33.65
CA GLY A 280 -1.14 -6.43 34.60
C GLY A 280 -2.51 -7.09 34.67
N ASP A 281 -3.09 -7.15 35.89
CA ASP A 281 -4.43 -7.70 36.10
C ASP A 281 -5.55 -6.66 35.99
N PHE A 282 -5.19 -5.39 35.76
CA PHE A 282 -6.16 -4.31 35.56
C PHE A 282 -6.54 -4.20 34.09
N GLU A 283 -7.81 -4.37 33.77
CA GLU A 283 -8.32 -4.45 32.38
C GLU A 283 -8.61 -3.09 31.73
N GLY A 284 -8.49 -1.99 32.47
CA GLY A 284 -8.71 -0.65 31.94
C GLY A 284 -10.17 -0.29 31.63
N ILE A 285 -10.37 0.88 31.05
CA ILE A 285 -11.70 1.33 30.60
C ILE A 285 -12.21 0.44 29.46
N ASP A 286 -11.33 0.00 28.55
CA ASP A 286 -11.72 -0.88 27.44
C ASP A 286 -12.27 -2.22 27.94
N GLY A 287 -11.68 -2.81 28.99
CA GLY A 287 -12.19 -4.01 29.63
C GLY A 287 -13.59 -3.82 30.22
N PHE A 288 -13.84 -2.65 30.82
CA PHE A 288 -15.16 -2.29 31.32
C PHE A 288 -16.25 -2.29 30.22
N PHE A 289 -15.92 -1.82 29.02
CA PHE A 289 -16.87 -1.78 27.89
C PHE A 289 -16.92 -3.08 27.10
N ALA A 290 -15.99 -4.01 27.31
CA ALA A 290 -15.96 -5.31 26.67
C ALA A 290 -16.85 -6.36 27.39
N MET A 291 -17.38 -6.05 28.59
CA MET A 291 -18.36 -6.88 29.31
C MET A 291 -19.74 -6.81 28.66
#